data_934b158ca4655cb0329374bc1fea33f3
#
_entry.id   934b158ca4655cb0329374bc1fea33f3
#
_cell.length_a   1.000
_cell.length_b   1.000
_cell.length_c   1.000
_cell.angle_alpha   90.00
_cell.angle_beta   90.00
_cell.angle_gamma   90.00
#
_symmetry.space_group_name_H-M   'P 1'
#
loop_
_entity.id
_entity.type
_entity.pdbx_description
1 polymer ?
#
loop_
_entity_poly.entity_id
_entity_poly.type
_entity_poly.pdbx_seq_one_letter_code
_entity_poly.pdbx_strand_id
1 'polypeptide(L)' 'MAKSNRTDAWHDSYKAIFGRYGCIRLTLEQVSVCMGIPSRYVRKRYPNGWTNMSGGDGKGKGNTIRLDTLLDQEFGTY' A
#
# COMPACT_ATOMS: atom_id res chain seq x y z
N MET A 1 -10.66 16.27 -16.89
CA MET A 1 -10.20 15.29 -16.13
C MET A 1 -9.10 15.71 -15.21
N ALA A 2 -9.16 15.15 -14.09
CA ALA A 2 -8.21 15.55 -13.11
C ALA A 2 -6.83 15.10 -13.50
N LYS A 3 -5.88 15.99 -13.26
CA LYS A 3 -4.57 15.60 -13.47
C LYS A 3 -4.08 14.84 -12.33
N SER A 4 -3.35 13.84 -12.59
CA SER A 4 -2.70 13.10 -11.56
C SER A 4 -1.56 13.90 -11.00
N ASN A 5 -1.43 13.95 -9.69
CA ASN A 5 -0.28 14.56 -9.07
C ASN A 5 0.84 13.55 -8.91
N ARG A 6 0.66 12.38 -9.49
CA ARG A 6 1.61 11.31 -9.33
C ARG A 6 2.81 11.55 -10.20
N THR A 7 3.98 11.53 -9.57
CA THR A 7 5.24 11.82 -10.26
C THR A 7 5.79 10.58 -10.92
N ASP A 8 6.88 10.75 -11.65
CA ASP A 8 7.58 9.60 -12.22
C ASP A 8 8.05 8.67 -11.12
N ALA A 9 8.48 9.22 -10.00
CA ALA A 9 8.92 8.39 -8.88
C ALA A 9 7.77 7.54 -8.37
N TRP A 10 6.57 8.08 -8.35
CA TRP A 10 5.41 7.32 -7.95
C TRP A 10 5.19 6.14 -8.90
N HIS A 11 5.24 6.43 -10.19
CA HIS A 11 5.02 5.38 -11.19
C HIS A 11 6.11 4.33 -11.17
N ASP A 12 7.34 4.74 -10.98
CA ASP A 12 8.45 3.80 -10.90
C ASP A 12 8.31 2.89 -9.69
N SER A 13 7.90 3.47 -8.57
CA SER A 13 7.69 2.68 -7.36
C SER A 13 6.55 1.70 -7.54
N TYR A 14 5.50 2.14 -8.20
CA TYR A 14 4.35 1.27 -8.46
C TYR A 14 4.80 0.06 -9.28
N LYS A 15 5.54 0.32 -10.35
CA LYS A 15 5.99 -0.76 -11.20
C LYS A 15 6.91 -1.72 -10.47
N ALA A 16 7.80 -1.18 -9.67
CA ALA A 16 8.75 -2.01 -8.96
C ALA A 16 8.04 -2.92 -7.95
N ILE A 17 7.13 -2.36 -7.20
CA ILE A 17 6.43 -3.13 -6.17
C ILE A 17 5.47 -4.12 -6.80
N PHE A 18 4.74 -3.67 -7.81
CA PHE A 18 3.81 -4.55 -8.49
C PHE A 18 4.54 -5.72 -9.15
N GLY A 19 5.69 -5.43 -9.74
CA GLY A 19 6.49 -6.48 -10.34
C GLY A 19 7.01 -7.48 -9.34
N ARG A 20 7.24 -7.03 -8.11
CA ARG A 20 7.76 -7.90 -7.08
C ARG A 20 6.68 -8.82 -6.51
N TYR A 21 5.50 -8.28 -6.28
CA TYR A 21 4.45 -9.06 -5.63
C TYR A 21 3.36 -9.56 -6.56
N GLY A 22 3.24 -8.98 -7.73
CA GLY A 22 2.29 -9.44 -8.72
C GLY A 22 0.84 -9.15 -8.39
N CYS A 23 0.58 -8.22 -7.48
CA CYS A 23 -0.78 -7.88 -7.14
C CYS A 23 -0.88 -6.42 -6.73
N ILE A 24 -2.10 -5.92 -6.77
CA ILE A 24 -2.31 -4.50 -6.46
C ILE A 24 -2.69 -4.27 -5.01
N ARG A 25 -2.80 -5.32 -4.23
CA ARG A 25 -3.09 -5.18 -2.81
C ARG A 25 -1.97 -5.81 -2.02
N LEU A 26 -1.52 -5.10 -1.00
CA LEU A 26 -0.40 -5.57 -0.19
C LEU A 26 -0.85 -5.77 1.24
N THR A 27 -0.32 -6.80 1.86
CA THR A 27 -0.58 -7.02 3.27
C THR A 27 0.29 -6.10 4.11
N LEU A 28 -0.04 -6.05 5.39
CA LEU A 28 0.73 -5.24 6.32
C LEU A 28 2.22 -5.61 6.28
N GLU A 29 2.49 -6.90 6.24
CA GLU A 29 3.88 -7.34 6.24
C GLU A 29 4.58 -7.00 4.94
N GLN A 30 3.87 -7.10 3.83
CA GLN A 30 4.46 -6.74 2.56
C GLN A 30 4.82 -5.26 2.53
N VAL A 31 3.95 -4.42 3.07
CA VAL A 31 4.23 -3.00 3.14
C VAL A 31 5.43 -2.74 4.05
N SER A 32 5.49 -3.45 5.16
CA SER A 32 6.61 -3.31 6.07
C SER A 32 7.94 -3.59 5.36
N VAL A 33 7.98 -4.65 4.59
CA VAL A 33 9.19 -5.02 3.86
C VAL A 33 9.51 -4.00 2.79
N CYS A 34 8.50 -3.60 2.02
CA CYS A 34 8.73 -2.67 0.93
C CYS A 34 9.21 -1.32 1.41
N MET A 35 8.65 -0.85 2.49
CA MET A 35 8.94 0.50 2.96
C MET A 35 10.04 0.54 4.00
N GLY A 36 10.48 -0.63 4.47
CA GLY A 36 11.55 -0.67 5.44
C GLY A 36 11.19 -0.16 6.80
N ILE A 37 9.93 -0.28 7.20
CA ILE A 37 9.52 0.15 8.52
C ILE A 37 8.90 -1.03 9.26
N PRO A 38 8.98 -1.03 10.58
CA PRO A 38 8.39 -2.12 11.35
C PRO A 38 6.89 -2.22 11.09
N SER A 39 6.38 -3.43 11.04
CA SER A 39 4.98 -3.63 10.70
C SER A 39 4.04 -2.91 11.67
N ARG A 40 4.44 -2.80 12.93
CA ARG A 40 3.57 -2.12 13.90
C ARG A 40 3.43 -0.63 13.63
N TYR A 41 4.33 -0.06 12.82
CA TYR A 41 4.24 1.35 12.47
C TYR A 41 3.63 1.60 11.10
N VAL A 42 3.38 0.55 10.35
CA VAL A 42 2.87 0.70 8.99
C VAL A 42 1.54 1.45 8.96
N ARG A 43 0.63 1.07 9.83
CA ARG A 43 -0.68 1.70 9.81
C ARG A 43 -0.64 3.12 10.36
N LYS A 44 0.36 3.44 11.14
CA LYS A 44 0.51 4.82 11.59
C LYS A 44 1.07 5.68 10.48
N ARG A 45 1.99 5.10 9.71
CA ARG A 45 2.61 5.84 8.61
C ARG A 45 1.64 6.01 7.45
N TYR A 46 0.82 5.00 7.21
CA TYR A 46 -0.13 5.01 6.11
C TYR A 46 -1.51 4.68 6.66
N PRO A 47 -2.18 5.65 7.25
CA PRO A 47 -3.43 5.37 7.98
C PRO A 47 -4.65 5.14 7.11
N ASN A 48 -4.58 5.48 5.84
CA ASN A 48 -5.76 5.40 4.99
C ASN A 48 -5.69 4.22 4.04
N GLY A 49 -6.85 3.72 3.65
CA GLY A 49 -6.92 2.74 2.58
C GLY A 49 -6.86 1.30 3.01
N TRP A 50 -6.75 1.02 4.28
CA TRP A 50 -6.70 -0.37 4.73
C TRP A 50 -8.08 -0.99 4.68
N THR A 51 -8.16 -2.14 4.03
CA THR A 51 -9.41 -2.84 3.85
C THR A 51 -9.25 -4.26 4.34
N ASN A 52 -10.22 -4.71 5.10
CA ASN A 52 -10.23 -6.08 5.54
C ASN A 52 -10.75 -6.94 4.41
N MET A 53 -9.90 -7.79 3.90
CA MET A 53 -10.28 -8.62 2.79
C MET A 53 -11.21 -9.72 3.19
N SER A 54 -11.74 -9.67 4.28
CA SER A 54 -12.77 -10.53 4.61
C SER A 54 -12.51 -11.93 4.34
N GLY A 55 -11.52 -12.33 4.81
CA GLY A 55 -11.35 -13.68 4.67
C GLY A 55 -12.37 -14.43 5.37
N GLY A 56 -13.24 -13.89 5.87
CA GLY A 56 -14.26 -14.62 6.49
C GLY A 56 -13.88 -15.22 7.79
N ASP A 57 -12.65 -15.36 8.07
CA ASP A 57 -12.29 -15.93 9.35
C ASP A 57 -12.08 -14.86 10.40
N GLY A 58 -12.13 -13.62 10.00
CA GLY A 58 -12.15 -12.55 10.97
C GLY A 58 -10.92 -12.43 11.82
N LYS A 59 -9.85 -12.97 11.38
CA LYS A 59 -8.66 -12.92 12.18
C LYS A 59 -7.83 -11.70 11.97
N GLY A 60 -8.31 -10.77 11.22
CA GLY A 60 -7.57 -9.55 11.00
C GLY A 60 -6.39 -9.72 10.09
N LYS A 61 -6.16 -10.87 9.59
CA LYS A 61 -5.07 -11.06 8.69
C LYS A 61 -5.35 -10.58 7.32
N GLY A 62 -6.58 -10.27 7.03
CA GLY A 62 -6.94 -9.85 5.70
C GLY A 62 -6.79 -8.39 5.43
N ASN A 63 -6.24 -7.64 6.35
CA ASN A 63 -6.08 -6.21 6.11
C ASN A 63 -5.06 -5.97 5.02
N THR A 64 -5.49 -5.30 3.98
CA THR A 64 -4.61 -4.97 2.87
C THR A 64 -4.84 -3.53 2.46
N ILE A 65 -3.88 -3.00 1.74
CA ILE A 65 -3.98 -1.66 1.21
C ILE A 65 -3.69 -1.73 -0.28
N ARG A 66 -4.41 -0.94 -1.06
CA ARG A 66 -4.13 -0.90 -2.49
C ARG A 66 -2.81 -0.20 -2.71
N LEU A 67 -2.06 -0.70 -3.67
CA LEU A 67 -0.74 -0.14 -3.94
C LEU A 67 -0.81 1.33 -4.32
N ASP A 68 -1.79 1.72 -5.13
CA ASP A 68 -1.90 3.12 -5.50
C ASP A 68 -2.23 4.00 -4.29
N THR A 69 -3.09 3.54 -3.41
CA THR A 69 -3.41 4.29 -2.21
C THR A 69 -2.20 4.41 -1.29
N LEU A 70 -1.44 3.34 -1.17
CA LEU A 70 -0.24 3.35 -0.37
C LEU A 70 0.75 4.38 -0.90
N LEU A 71 0.97 4.38 -2.19
CA LEU A 71 1.94 5.29 -2.78
C LEU A 71 1.45 6.73 -2.76
N ASP A 72 0.14 6.93 -2.88
CA ASP A 72 -0.39 8.28 -2.75
C ASP A 72 -0.07 8.87 -1.38
N GLN A 73 -0.13 8.05 -0.35
CA GLN A 73 0.23 8.54 0.99
C GLN A 73 1.73 8.73 1.10
N GLU A 74 2.50 7.86 0.51
CA GLU A 74 3.95 7.96 0.59
C GLU A 74 4.45 9.22 -0.11
N PHE A 75 3.87 9.55 -1.26
CA PHE A 75 4.33 10.68 -2.05
C PHE A 75 3.50 11.93 -1.84
N GLY A 76 2.53 11.87 -0.95
CA GLY A 76 1.76 13.06 -0.63
C GLY A 76 0.71 13.43 -1.65
N THR A 77 0.28 12.51 -2.47
CA THR A 77 -0.72 12.80 -3.47
C THR A 77 -2.11 12.28 -3.11
N TYR A 78 -2.27 11.83 -1.92
CA TYR A 78 -3.52 11.22 -1.47
C TYR A 78 -4.65 12.23 -1.30
#